data_f48f8bde275323c2138c1405658d9f0f
#
_entry.id   f48f8bde275323c2138c1405658d9f0f
#
_cell.length_a   1.000
_cell.length_b   1.000
_cell.length_c   1.000
_cell.angle_alpha   90.00
_cell.angle_beta   90.00
_cell.angle_gamma   90.00
#
_symmetry.space_group_name_H-M   'P 1'
#
loop_
_entity.id
_entity.type
_entity.pdbx_description
1 polymer ?
#
loop_
_entity_poly.entity_id
_entity_poly.type
_entity_poly.pdbx_seq_one_letter_code
_entity_poly.pdbx_strand_id
1 'polypeptide(L)'
;KSTAMHEFLLRCPEWLYARQYGGQYHQTDHFVRFLNGSRVDFVELKDVESHRSRNLGAVYLEEAHEIPRLENVVSELGGALRWTTEKGKCKRESCYEDAQELADYEGKTLADVYEEHAEHPIRQIKMTSNPHGGWLKRTFFTPWKEGRLPRGYEYHPFSVFNNPGVDRSYINDMMKGTSERWRRNFIYGDWDIFENLAYPLFNRSIHIWKGPVPYD
;
A
#
# COMPACT_ATOMS: atom_id res chain seq x y z
N LYS A 1 -8.28 9.37 11.97
CA LYS A 1 -9.31 8.31 12.14
C LYS A 1 -10.68 8.75 11.65
N SER A 2 -11.24 9.79 12.25
CA SER A 2 -12.60 10.27 11.93
C SER A 2 -12.69 10.76 10.48
N THR A 3 -11.67 11.43 9.97
CA THR A 3 -11.62 11.94 8.61
C THR A 3 -11.60 10.81 7.58
N ALA A 4 -10.69 9.85 7.71
CA ALA A 4 -10.60 8.70 6.81
C ALA A 4 -11.89 7.87 6.80
N MET A 5 -12.51 7.68 7.97
CA MET A 5 -13.78 6.99 8.08
C MET A 5 -14.92 7.79 7.41
N HIS A 6 -14.93 9.10 7.57
CA HIS A 6 -15.92 9.97 6.93
C HIS A 6 -15.80 9.90 5.41
N GLU A 7 -14.61 10.05 4.87
CA GLU A 7 -14.34 9.92 3.43
C GLU A 7 -14.73 8.54 2.88
N PHE A 8 -14.45 7.49 3.63
CA PHE A 8 -14.86 6.15 3.28
C PHE A 8 -16.39 6.04 3.18
N LEU A 9 -17.11 6.56 4.18
CA LEU A 9 -18.57 6.49 4.22
C LEU A 9 -19.24 7.30 3.11
N LEU A 10 -18.65 8.43 2.71
CA LEU A 10 -19.15 9.24 1.60
C LEU A 10 -19.13 8.48 0.25
N ARG A 11 -18.23 7.51 0.11
CA ARG A 11 -18.04 6.74 -1.13
C ARG A 11 -18.64 5.35 -1.07
N CYS A 12 -18.94 4.86 0.13
CA CYS A 12 -19.51 3.55 0.35
C CYS A 12 -21.05 3.62 0.32
N PRO A 13 -21.74 2.84 -0.51
CA PRO A 13 -23.19 2.83 -0.50
C PRO A 13 -23.78 2.52 0.88
N GLU A 14 -24.69 3.36 1.34
CA GLU A 14 -25.26 3.28 2.70
C GLU A 14 -25.89 1.90 2.99
N TRP A 15 -26.50 1.27 2.00
CA TRP A 15 -27.12 -0.04 2.17
C TRP A 15 -26.14 -1.14 2.60
N LEU A 16 -24.83 -0.97 2.36
CA LEU A 16 -23.83 -1.95 2.79
C LEU A 16 -23.56 -1.96 4.29
N TYR A 17 -23.83 -0.85 4.98
CA TYR A 17 -23.51 -0.71 6.41
C TYR A 17 -24.67 -0.16 7.24
N ALA A 18 -25.79 0.19 6.65
CA ALA A 18 -26.93 0.72 7.37
C ALA A 18 -27.54 -0.34 8.31
N ARG A 19 -27.87 0.07 9.54
CA ARG A 19 -28.43 -0.82 10.56
C ARG A 19 -29.72 -1.53 10.10
N GLN A 20 -30.57 -0.85 9.35
CA GLN A 20 -31.80 -1.40 8.82
C GLN A 20 -31.60 -2.62 7.94
N TYR A 21 -30.39 -2.80 7.39
CA TYR A 21 -30.00 -3.95 6.57
C TYR A 21 -29.06 -4.91 7.31
N GLY A 22 -28.84 -4.72 8.64
CA GLY A 22 -27.99 -5.58 9.44
C GLY A 22 -26.50 -5.16 9.51
N GLY A 23 -26.13 -4.05 8.87
CA GLY A 23 -24.81 -3.45 8.99
C GLY A 23 -24.64 -2.70 10.32
N GLN A 24 -23.43 -2.32 10.63
CA GLN A 24 -23.07 -1.51 11.80
C GLN A 24 -22.06 -0.43 11.42
N TYR A 25 -22.36 0.77 11.83
CA TYR A 25 -21.45 1.91 11.79
C TYR A 25 -21.25 2.43 13.22
N HIS A 26 -20.01 2.48 13.69
CA HIS A 26 -19.69 2.90 15.05
C HIS A 26 -18.72 4.08 15.05
N GLN A 27 -19.26 5.27 15.24
CA GLN A 27 -18.50 6.51 15.14
C GLN A 27 -17.44 6.65 16.25
N THR A 28 -17.74 6.23 17.46
CA THR A 28 -16.84 6.33 18.61
C THR A 28 -15.66 5.35 18.49
N ASP A 29 -15.95 4.10 18.12
CA ASP A 29 -14.93 3.06 18.01
C ASP A 29 -14.29 3.01 16.62
N HIS A 30 -14.73 3.86 15.70
CA HIS A 30 -14.18 4.02 14.37
C HIS A 30 -14.14 2.72 13.56
N PHE A 31 -15.27 2.02 13.47
CA PHE A 31 -15.38 0.87 12.59
C PHE A 31 -16.67 0.86 11.78
N VAL A 32 -16.63 0.13 10.68
CA VAL A 32 -17.79 -0.20 9.87
C VAL A 32 -17.88 -1.72 9.74
N ARG A 33 -19.04 -2.31 10.02
CA ARG A 33 -19.34 -3.71 9.79
C ARG A 33 -20.36 -3.84 8.67
N PHE A 34 -20.03 -4.66 7.69
CA PHE A 34 -20.86 -4.92 6.53
C PHE A 34 -21.83 -6.07 6.79
N LEU A 35 -22.84 -6.22 5.89
CA LEU A 35 -23.87 -7.26 5.94
C LEU A 35 -23.29 -8.67 5.90
N ASN A 36 -22.19 -8.87 5.18
CA ASN A 36 -21.51 -10.16 5.08
C ASN A 36 -20.63 -10.50 6.30
N GLY A 37 -20.69 -9.67 7.36
CA GLY A 37 -19.88 -9.85 8.56
C GLY A 37 -18.46 -9.26 8.49
N SER A 38 -18.01 -8.81 7.33
CA SER A 38 -16.70 -8.13 7.21
C SER A 38 -16.66 -6.85 8.01
N ARG A 39 -15.50 -6.50 8.53
CA ARG A 39 -15.29 -5.30 9.33
C ARG A 39 -14.08 -4.51 8.85
N VAL A 40 -14.24 -3.21 8.77
CA VAL A 40 -13.15 -2.25 8.54
C VAL A 40 -12.98 -1.40 9.80
N ASP A 41 -11.79 -1.41 10.35
CA ASP A 41 -11.38 -0.58 11.49
C ASP A 41 -10.50 0.57 10.99
N PHE A 42 -10.80 1.79 11.43
CA PHE A 42 -10.00 2.98 11.16
C PHE A 42 -9.15 3.29 12.37
N VAL A 43 -7.85 3.08 12.26
CA VAL A 43 -6.94 3.16 13.40
C VAL A 43 -5.81 4.16 13.16
N GLU A 44 -5.25 4.70 14.23
CA GLU A 44 -4.00 5.44 14.19
C GLU A 44 -2.84 4.49 14.49
N LEU A 45 -1.75 4.62 13.74
CA LEU A 45 -0.55 3.79 13.94
C LEU A 45 0.39 4.40 15.01
N LYS A 46 -0.16 4.76 16.17
CA LYS A 46 0.66 5.23 17.30
C LYS A 46 1.36 4.08 18.02
N ASP A 47 0.72 2.92 18.03
CA ASP A 47 1.21 1.71 18.66
C ASP A 47 0.92 0.51 17.74
N VAL A 48 1.88 0.17 16.92
CA VAL A 48 1.75 -0.95 15.97
C VAL A 48 1.70 -2.29 16.71
N GLU A 49 2.35 -2.39 17.86
CA GLU A 49 2.39 -3.64 18.64
C GLU A 49 0.99 -4.06 19.09
N SER A 50 0.10 -3.11 19.37
CA SER A 50 -1.29 -3.39 19.72
C SER A 50 -2.08 -4.10 18.62
N HIS A 51 -1.58 -4.07 17.38
CA HIS A 51 -2.22 -4.71 16.22
C HIS A 51 -1.69 -6.11 15.91
N ARG A 52 -0.57 -6.55 16.52
CA ARG A 52 0.04 -7.87 16.29
C ARG A 52 -0.87 -9.04 16.63
N SER A 53 -1.75 -8.88 17.60
CA SER A 53 -2.70 -9.94 18.04
C SER A 53 -3.95 -10.04 17.17
N ARG A 54 -4.14 -9.13 16.22
CA ARG A 54 -5.30 -9.13 15.34
C ARG A 54 -5.12 -10.11 14.17
N ASN A 55 -6.23 -10.71 13.75
CA ASN A 55 -6.27 -11.47 12.52
C ASN A 55 -6.79 -10.55 11.41
N LEU A 56 -5.87 -10.01 10.61
CA LEU A 56 -6.21 -9.07 9.53
C LEU A 56 -6.27 -9.81 8.19
N GLY A 57 -7.25 -9.46 7.36
CA GLY A 57 -7.34 -9.89 5.96
C GLY A 57 -6.53 -8.96 5.05
N ALA A 58 -6.70 -7.67 5.23
CA ALA A 58 -5.96 -6.66 4.47
C ALA A 58 -5.65 -5.45 5.35
N VAL A 59 -4.61 -4.72 4.98
CA VAL A 59 -4.22 -3.44 5.59
C VAL A 59 -4.09 -2.40 4.50
N TYR A 60 -4.58 -1.20 4.77
CA TYR A 60 -4.39 -0.03 3.93
C TYR A 60 -3.68 1.05 4.74
N LEU A 61 -2.53 1.51 4.27
CA LEU A 61 -1.74 2.57 4.86
C LEU A 61 -1.82 3.81 3.97
N GLU A 62 -2.45 4.85 4.47
CA GLU A 62 -2.52 6.14 3.81
C GLU A 62 -1.30 6.98 4.16
N GLU A 63 -0.80 7.77 3.21
CA GLU A 63 0.37 8.63 3.39
C GLU A 63 1.57 7.88 3.99
N ALA A 64 1.86 6.71 3.45
CA ALA A 64 2.85 5.79 4.03
C ALA A 64 4.24 6.41 4.22
N HIS A 65 4.61 7.44 3.44
CA HIS A 65 5.87 8.16 3.57
C HIS A 65 5.98 8.97 4.88
N GLU A 66 4.86 9.30 5.52
CA GLU A 66 4.84 10.00 6.80
C GLU A 66 4.94 9.06 8.01
N ILE A 67 4.82 7.74 7.79
CA ILE A 67 4.84 6.76 8.87
C ILE A 67 6.30 6.53 9.34
N PRO A 68 6.63 6.85 10.60
CA PRO A 68 7.96 6.59 11.12
C PRO A 68 8.29 5.09 11.11
N ARG A 69 9.50 4.73 10.70
CA ARG A 69 9.96 3.32 10.64
C ARG A 69 9.00 2.42 9.87
N LEU A 70 8.49 2.87 8.74
CA LEU A 70 7.51 2.18 7.91
C LEU A 70 7.88 0.71 7.63
N GLU A 71 9.16 0.41 7.39
CA GLU A 71 9.66 -0.94 7.17
C GLU A 71 9.28 -1.88 8.33
N ASN A 72 9.49 -1.44 9.57
CA ASN A 72 9.13 -2.21 10.77
C ASN A 72 7.61 -2.35 10.88
N VAL A 73 6.87 -1.27 10.63
CA VAL A 73 5.41 -1.26 10.64
C VAL A 73 4.84 -2.28 9.65
N VAL A 74 5.35 -2.28 8.42
CA VAL A 74 4.91 -3.24 7.38
C VAL A 74 5.25 -4.67 7.77
N SER A 75 6.44 -4.92 8.33
CA SER A 75 6.83 -6.24 8.82
C SER A 75 5.91 -6.75 9.93
N GLU A 76 5.57 -5.90 10.89
CA GLU A 76 4.69 -6.25 12.00
C GLU A 76 3.25 -6.50 11.56
N LEU A 77 2.73 -5.64 10.70
CA LEU A 77 1.39 -5.82 10.12
C LEU A 77 1.33 -7.05 9.20
N GLY A 78 2.41 -7.35 8.49
CA GLY A 78 2.55 -8.57 7.70
C GLY A 78 2.36 -9.82 8.56
N GLY A 79 2.94 -9.84 9.77
CA GLY A 79 2.71 -10.90 10.75
C GLY A 79 1.28 -11.00 11.28
N ALA A 80 0.49 -9.92 11.21
CA ALA A 80 -0.90 -9.90 11.60
C ALA A 80 -1.87 -10.29 10.45
N LEU A 81 -1.41 -10.36 9.22
CA LEU A 81 -2.17 -10.82 8.05
C LEU A 81 -2.37 -12.33 8.08
N ARG A 82 -3.07 -12.80 9.07
CA ARG A 82 -3.30 -14.24 9.33
C ARG A 82 -4.76 -14.61 9.18
N TRP A 83 -5.60 -13.69 8.73
CA TRP A 83 -7.02 -13.96 8.64
C TRP A 83 -7.27 -15.11 7.70
N THR A 84 -7.68 -16.21 8.29
CA THR A 84 -8.30 -17.34 7.61
C THR A 84 -9.75 -17.31 8.04
N THR A 85 -10.69 -17.24 7.14
CA THR A 85 -12.07 -17.55 7.51
C THR A 85 -12.10 -19.01 7.99
N GLU A 86 -12.96 -19.33 8.97
CA GLU A 86 -13.35 -20.75 9.17
C GLU A 86 -13.91 -21.34 7.88
N LYS A 87 -14.28 -20.49 6.97
CA LYS A 87 -14.70 -20.73 5.60
C LYS A 87 -13.73 -20.13 4.57
N GLY A 88 -12.57 -19.68 4.97
CA GLY A 88 -11.52 -19.12 4.14
C GLY A 88 -10.59 -20.18 3.57
N LYS A 89 -10.96 -21.40 3.70
CA LYS A 89 -10.68 -22.42 2.71
C LYS A 89 -11.31 -21.93 1.41
N CYS A 90 -10.55 -21.89 0.33
CA CYS A 90 -11.11 -21.85 -1.00
C CYS A 90 -12.38 -22.70 -1.01
N LYS A 91 -13.44 -22.27 -1.69
CA LYS A 91 -14.69 -23.06 -1.81
C LYS A 91 -14.47 -24.46 -2.36
N ARG A 92 -13.30 -24.73 -2.89
CA ARG A 92 -12.79 -26.06 -3.20
C ARG A 92 -12.03 -26.55 -1.95
N GLU A 93 -12.61 -27.46 -1.21
CA GLU A 93 -12.03 -28.06 0.00
C GLU A 93 -10.61 -28.59 -0.21
N SER A 94 -10.27 -28.98 -1.45
CA SER A 94 -8.96 -29.46 -1.85
C SER A 94 -7.84 -28.42 -1.89
N CYS A 95 -8.11 -27.13 -1.83
CA CYS A 95 -7.05 -26.13 -2.02
C CYS A 95 -6.04 -25.98 -0.88
N TYR A 96 -6.28 -26.53 0.31
CA TYR A 96 -5.42 -26.32 1.47
C TYR A 96 -4.93 -27.59 2.15
N GLU A 97 -5.74 -28.64 2.20
CA GLU A 97 -5.32 -29.87 2.82
C GLU A 97 -4.34 -30.65 1.94
N ASP A 98 -4.42 -30.40 0.61
CA ASP A 98 -3.68 -31.15 -0.39
C ASP A 98 -2.92 -30.25 -1.40
N ALA A 99 -2.65 -28.97 -1.07
CA ALA A 99 -1.93 -28.09 -1.99
C ALA A 99 -0.55 -28.64 -2.37
N GLN A 100 0.12 -29.35 -1.46
CA GLN A 100 1.37 -30.01 -1.73
C GLN A 100 1.17 -31.25 -2.63
N GLU A 101 0.18 -32.07 -2.35
CA GLU A 101 -0.16 -33.24 -3.17
C GLU A 101 -0.59 -32.80 -4.58
N LEU A 102 -1.33 -31.70 -4.68
CA LEU A 102 -1.74 -31.14 -5.95
C LEU A 102 -0.53 -30.59 -6.74
N ALA A 103 0.36 -29.87 -6.07
CA ALA A 103 1.60 -29.36 -6.66
C ALA A 103 2.46 -30.51 -7.19
N ASP A 104 2.63 -31.55 -6.38
CA ASP A 104 3.41 -32.74 -6.73
C ASP A 104 2.75 -33.54 -7.87
N TYR A 105 1.41 -33.67 -7.86
CA TYR A 105 0.65 -34.34 -8.90
C TYR A 105 0.69 -33.59 -10.24
N GLU A 106 0.60 -32.28 -10.23
CA GLU A 106 0.62 -31.43 -11.43
C GLU A 106 2.03 -31.04 -11.87
N GLY A 107 3.07 -31.42 -11.11
CA GLY A 107 4.45 -31.02 -11.38
C GLY A 107 4.69 -29.52 -11.30
N LYS A 108 3.88 -28.84 -10.48
CA LYS A 108 3.92 -27.40 -10.23
C LYS A 108 4.57 -27.08 -8.89
N THR A 109 4.99 -25.85 -8.71
CA THR A 109 5.38 -25.39 -7.38
C THR A 109 4.13 -25.05 -6.55
N LEU A 110 4.23 -25.12 -5.22
CA LEU A 110 3.18 -24.63 -4.32
C LEU A 110 2.76 -23.21 -4.64
N ALA A 111 3.71 -22.39 -5.08
CA ALA A 111 3.44 -21.02 -5.47
C ALA A 111 2.53 -20.92 -6.71
N ASP A 112 2.75 -21.79 -7.70
CA ASP A 112 1.93 -21.82 -8.91
C ASP A 112 0.51 -22.32 -8.61
N VAL A 113 0.38 -23.33 -7.73
CA VAL A 113 -0.92 -23.83 -7.27
C VAL A 113 -1.70 -22.73 -6.55
N TYR A 114 -1.05 -21.96 -5.67
CA TYR A 114 -1.69 -20.82 -5.00
C TYR A 114 -2.06 -19.68 -5.94
N GLU A 115 -1.35 -19.48 -7.03
CA GLU A 115 -1.64 -18.46 -8.02
C GLU A 115 -2.86 -18.80 -8.88
N GLU A 116 -3.00 -20.06 -9.29
CA GLU A 116 -4.15 -20.54 -10.06
C GLU A 116 -5.45 -20.56 -9.25
N HIS A 117 -5.34 -20.64 -7.94
CA HIS A 117 -6.46 -20.60 -7.02
C HIS A 117 -6.68 -19.19 -6.43
N ALA A 118 -6.65 -18.17 -7.28
CA ALA A 118 -6.76 -16.73 -6.92
C ALA A 118 -8.06 -16.31 -6.21
N GLU A 119 -8.96 -17.23 -5.88
CA GLU A 119 -10.14 -16.99 -5.02
C GLU A 119 -9.78 -17.01 -3.51
N HIS A 120 -8.51 -17.11 -3.18
CA HIS A 120 -8.04 -17.08 -1.79
C HIS A 120 -8.22 -15.69 -1.18
N PRO A 121 -8.52 -15.62 0.13
CA PRO A 121 -8.60 -14.33 0.79
C PRO A 121 -7.28 -13.58 0.59
N ILE A 122 -7.37 -12.46 -0.09
CA ILE A 122 -6.21 -11.66 -0.46
C ILE A 122 -5.61 -11.11 0.83
N ARG A 123 -4.45 -11.64 1.22
CA ARG A 123 -3.65 -11.07 2.31
C ARG A 123 -2.75 -10.02 1.70
N GLN A 124 -3.11 -8.76 1.87
CA GLN A 124 -2.33 -7.70 1.24
C GLN A 124 -2.19 -6.47 2.13
N ILE A 125 -1.05 -5.79 1.96
CA ILE A 125 -0.84 -4.45 2.46
C ILE A 125 -0.85 -3.54 1.24
N LYS A 126 -1.78 -2.60 1.20
CA LYS A 126 -1.83 -1.52 0.21
C LYS A 126 -1.33 -0.24 0.86
N MET A 127 -0.54 0.51 0.11
CA MET A 127 0.01 1.77 0.58
C MET A 127 -0.20 2.85 -0.47
N THR A 128 -0.63 4.04 -0.04
CA THR A 128 -0.50 5.25 -0.84
C THR A 128 0.62 6.11 -0.31
N SER A 129 1.35 6.75 -1.19
CA SER A 129 2.48 7.58 -0.81
C SER A 129 2.81 8.59 -1.90
N ASN A 130 3.21 9.78 -1.49
CA ASN A 130 3.96 10.66 -2.36
C ASN A 130 5.39 10.13 -2.55
N PRO A 131 6.08 10.51 -3.64
CA PRO A 131 7.48 10.17 -3.83
C PRO A 131 8.32 10.60 -2.63
N HIS A 132 9.00 9.63 -2.03
CA HIS A 132 9.84 9.84 -0.86
C HIS A 132 11.05 8.92 -0.90
N GLY A 133 12.17 9.38 -0.38
CA GLY A 133 13.38 8.56 -0.24
C GLY A 133 13.20 7.42 0.75
N GLY A 134 14.25 6.64 0.94
CA GLY A 134 14.29 5.60 1.96
C GLY A 134 13.69 4.27 1.50
N TRP A 135 12.95 3.61 2.39
CA TRP A 135 12.51 2.24 2.21
C TRP A 135 11.56 2.06 1.01
N LEU A 136 10.56 2.93 0.86
CA LEU A 136 9.60 2.85 -0.27
C LEU A 136 10.29 2.91 -1.62
N LYS A 137 11.25 3.84 -1.77
CA LYS A 137 12.01 3.96 -3.03
C LYS A 137 12.85 2.72 -3.31
N ARG A 138 13.56 2.21 -2.29
CA ARG A 138 14.43 1.04 -2.44
C ARG A 138 13.65 -0.25 -2.69
N THR A 139 12.49 -0.39 -2.06
CA THR A 139 11.71 -1.63 -2.08
C THR A 139 10.76 -1.71 -3.28
N PHE A 140 10.19 -0.59 -3.70
CA PHE A 140 9.16 -0.58 -4.74
C PHE A 140 9.59 0.16 -6.00
N PHE A 141 9.88 1.46 -5.90
CA PHE A 141 10.12 2.29 -7.10
C PHE A 141 11.37 1.88 -7.87
N THR A 142 12.52 1.76 -7.21
CA THR A 142 13.77 1.41 -7.90
C THR A 142 13.72 0.02 -8.55
N PRO A 143 13.29 -1.05 -7.86
CA PRO A 143 13.13 -2.35 -8.48
C PRO A 143 12.11 -2.37 -9.62
N TRP A 144 10.99 -1.65 -9.49
CA TRP A 144 10.02 -1.51 -10.56
C TRP A 144 10.63 -0.85 -11.81
N LYS A 145 11.32 0.27 -11.63
CA LYS A 145 11.99 1.00 -12.72
C LYS A 145 13.04 0.15 -13.44
N GLU A 146 13.67 -0.76 -12.75
CA GLU A 146 14.68 -1.67 -13.25
C GLU A 146 14.10 -3.02 -13.75
N GLY A 147 12.80 -3.22 -13.73
CA GLY A 147 12.13 -4.45 -14.16
C GLY A 147 12.44 -5.68 -13.28
N ARG A 148 12.83 -5.47 -12.03
CA ARG A 148 13.21 -6.54 -11.08
C ARG A 148 12.39 -6.52 -9.78
N LEU A 149 11.15 -6.00 -9.84
CA LEU A 149 10.26 -6.00 -8.68
C LEU A 149 9.99 -7.46 -8.26
N PRO A 150 10.16 -7.81 -6.97
CA PRO A 150 9.95 -9.18 -6.52
C PRO A 150 8.50 -9.64 -6.72
N ARG A 151 8.31 -10.93 -6.93
CA ARG A 151 6.97 -11.54 -7.01
C ARG A 151 6.15 -11.20 -5.76
N GLY A 152 4.88 -10.89 -5.93
CA GLY A 152 3.98 -10.48 -4.86
C GLY A 152 4.08 -9.01 -4.47
N TYR A 153 4.96 -8.26 -5.12
CA TYR A 153 5.06 -6.81 -4.99
C TYR A 153 4.53 -6.15 -6.26
N GLU A 154 3.72 -5.13 -6.07
CA GLU A 154 3.20 -4.32 -7.16
C GLU A 154 3.50 -2.85 -6.91
N TYR A 155 3.72 -2.10 -7.98
CA TYR A 155 3.89 -0.66 -7.95
C TYR A 155 3.07 -0.03 -9.07
N HIS A 156 2.15 0.84 -8.68
CA HIS A 156 1.27 1.54 -9.60
C HIS A 156 1.57 3.03 -9.56
N PRO A 157 2.31 3.58 -10.56
CA PRO A 157 2.53 5.01 -10.63
C PRO A 157 1.22 5.72 -10.92
N PHE A 158 0.95 6.76 -10.15
CA PHE A 158 -0.20 7.61 -10.31
C PHE A 158 0.21 9.08 -10.16
N SER A 159 -0.31 9.93 -11.01
CA SER A 159 -0.10 11.38 -10.94
C SER A 159 -1.43 12.11 -11.00
N VAL A 160 -1.42 13.39 -10.68
CA VAL A 160 -2.62 14.24 -10.79
C VAL A 160 -3.23 14.21 -12.21
N PHE A 161 -2.41 14.00 -13.23
CA PHE A 161 -2.85 13.90 -14.63
C PHE A 161 -3.64 12.62 -14.94
N ASN A 162 -3.53 11.60 -14.11
CA ASN A 162 -4.28 10.35 -14.24
C ASN A 162 -5.64 10.41 -13.54
N ASN A 163 -5.93 11.49 -12.80
CA ASN A 163 -7.20 11.63 -12.10
C ASN A 163 -8.27 12.24 -13.02
N PRO A 164 -9.30 11.49 -13.44
CA PRO A 164 -10.32 11.98 -14.34
C PRO A 164 -11.23 13.06 -13.72
N GLY A 165 -11.22 13.17 -12.38
CA GLY A 165 -11.99 14.19 -11.64
C GLY A 165 -11.29 15.55 -11.52
N VAL A 166 -10.07 15.69 -12.06
CA VAL A 166 -9.26 16.89 -11.94
C VAL A 166 -9.11 17.55 -13.30
N ASP A 167 -9.52 18.81 -13.40
CA ASP A 167 -9.36 19.59 -14.60
C ASP A 167 -8.00 20.32 -14.68
N ARG A 168 -7.68 20.84 -15.86
CA ARG A 168 -6.42 21.57 -16.09
C ARG A 168 -6.32 22.86 -15.28
N SER A 169 -7.44 23.52 -14.97
CA SER A 169 -7.43 24.76 -14.21
C SER A 169 -6.98 24.49 -12.79
N TYR A 170 -7.47 23.43 -12.17
CA TYR A 170 -7.02 22.98 -10.85
C TYR A 170 -5.51 22.69 -10.81
N ILE A 171 -4.99 21.96 -11.80
CA ILE A 171 -3.55 21.66 -11.88
C ILE A 171 -2.73 22.96 -12.01
N ASN A 172 -3.18 23.88 -12.86
CA ASN A 172 -2.51 25.17 -13.03
C ASN A 172 -2.52 25.99 -11.73
N ASP A 173 -3.62 25.95 -10.98
CA ASP A 173 -3.72 26.65 -9.71
C ASP A 173 -2.83 26.03 -8.65
N MET A 174 -2.74 24.71 -8.58
CA MET A 174 -1.79 24.02 -7.72
C MET A 174 -0.33 24.38 -8.02
N MET A 175 0.01 24.61 -9.26
CA MET A 175 1.37 24.99 -9.67
C MET A 175 1.72 26.44 -9.36
N LYS A 176 0.73 27.32 -9.19
CA LYS A 176 0.97 28.74 -8.88
C LYS A 176 1.63 28.88 -7.51
N GLY A 177 2.72 29.66 -7.49
CA GLY A 177 3.43 29.97 -6.25
C GLY A 177 4.24 28.80 -5.64
N THR A 178 4.27 27.64 -6.27
CA THR A 178 5.05 26.49 -5.81
C THR A 178 6.43 26.45 -6.47
N SER A 179 7.42 25.90 -5.76
CA SER A 179 8.76 25.72 -6.29
C SER A 179 8.80 24.65 -7.39
N GLU A 180 9.76 24.75 -8.30
CA GLU A 180 9.99 23.71 -9.32
C GLU A 180 10.19 22.33 -8.68
N ARG A 181 10.90 22.29 -7.57
CA ARG A 181 11.16 21.09 -6.80
C ARG A 181 9.89 20.46 -6.24
N TRP A 182 8.99 21.29 -5.68
CA TRP A 182 7.70 20.84 -5.19
C TRP A 182 6.85 20.26 -6.34
N ARG A 183 6.80 20.96 -7.48
CA ARG A 183 6.07 20.49 -8.68
C ARG A 183 6.60 19.15 -9.17
N ARG A 184 7.92 18.99 -9.27
CA ARG A 184 8.53 17.72 -9.69
C ARG A 184 8.16 16.58 -8.76
N ASN A 185 8.16 16.78 -7.46
CA ASN A 185 7.77 15.76 -6.49
C ASN A 185 6.27 15.47 -6.52
N PHE A 186 5.43 16.48 -6.26
CA PHE A 186 3.99 16.28 -5.99
C PHE A 186 3.11 16.26 -7.24
N ILE A 187 3.50 16.93 -8.32
CA ILE A 187 2.72 16.96 -9.55
C ILE A 187 3.19 15.88 -10.52
N TYR A 188 4.50 15.76 -10.71
CA TYR A 188 5.07 14.83 -11.68
C TYR A 188 5.51 13.49 -11.09
N GLY A 189 5.46 13.33 -9.78
CA GLY A 189 5.80 12.07 -9.12
C GLY A 189 7.27 11.69 -9.20
N ASP A 190 8.17 12.67 -9.18
CA ASP A 190 9.61 12.44 -9.31
C ASP A 190 10.22 11.95 -7.99
N TRP A 191 10.71 10.72 -7.99
CA TRP A 191 11.33 10.06 -6.85
C TRP A 191 12.78 10.45 -6.58
N ASP A 192 13.39 11.20 -7.47
CA ASP A 192 14.79 11.63 -7.36
C ASP A 192 14.94 13.03 -6.78
N ILE A 193 13.82 13.69 -6.45
CA ILE A 193 13.79 15.03 -5.87
C ILE A 193 13.13 15.00 -4.51
N PHE A 194 13.88 15.38 -3.49
CA PHE A 194 13.40 15.48 -2.10
C PHE A 194 13.51 16.91 -1.60
N GLU A 195 12.53 17.33 -0.80
CA GLU A 195 12.64 18.56 -0.02
C GLU A 195 13.61 18.35 1.17
N ASN A 196 14.19 19.44 1.66
CA ASN A 196 15.06 19.43 2.83
C ASN A 196 16.33 18.57 2.71
N LEU A 197 16.90 18.42 1.53
CA LEU A 197 18.23 17.84 1.40
C LEU A 197 19.28 18.76 2.00
N ALA A 198 20.21 18.20 2.78
CA ALA A 198 21.39 18.94 3.29
C ALA A 198 22.22 19.54 2.15
N TYR A 199 22.22 18.87 1.00
CA TYR A 199 22.91 19.32 -0.22
C TYR A 199 21.92 19.34 -1.39
N PRO A 200 21.10 20.40 -1.54
CA PRO A 200 20.04 20.45 -2.54
C PRO A 200 20.53 20.42 -3.98
N LEU A 201 21.77 20.82 -4.23
CA LEU A 201 22.39 20.83 -5.56
C LEU A 201 23.16 19.54 -5.85
N PHE A 202 23.18 18.56 -4.92
CA PHE A 202 23.88 17.31 -5.16
C PHE A 202 23.23 16.51 -6.29
N ASN A 203 24.04 16.21 -7.30
CA ASN A 203 23.65 15.39 -8.43
C ASN A 203 24.69 14.27 -8.60
N ARG A 204 24.24 13.02 -8.49
CA ARG A 204 25.14 11.86 -8.59
C ARG A 204 25.93 11.78 -9.89
N SER A 205 25.35 12.21 -10.99
CA SER A 205 26.02 12.16 -12.29
C SER A 205 27.15 13.19 -12.43
N ILE A 206 27.07 14.25 -11.61
CA ILE A 206 28.05 15.36 -11.63
C ILE A 206 29.04 15.26 -10.47
N HIS A 207 28.53 14.94 -9.28
CA HIS A 207 29.29 15.06 -8.03
C HIS A 207 29.88 13.73 -7.54
N ILE A 208 29.59 12.59 -8.19
CA ILE A 208 30.26 11.33 -7.89
C ILE A 208 31.28 11.03 -8.97
N TRP A 209 32.56 11.08 -8.56
CA TRP A 209 33.65 10.65 -9.39
C TRP A 209 33.60 9.14 -9.64
N LYS A 210 33.63 8.72 -10.90
CA LYS A 210 33.56 7.30 -11.30
C LYS A 210 34.89 6.72 -11.77
N GLY A 211 35.93 7.54 -11.79
CA GLY A 211 37.27 7.14 -12.18
C GLY A 211 38.18 6.79 -10.98
N PRO A 212 39.41 6.36 -11.22
CA PRO A 212 40.38 6.21 -10.18
C PRO A 212 40.61 7.58 -9.48
N VAL A 213 40.64 7.58 -8.15
CA VAL A 213 40.91 8.80 -7.39
C VAL A 213 42.36 9.21 -7.70
N PRO A 214 42.60 10.41 -8.21
CA PRO A 214 43.96 10.88 -8.37
C PRO A 214 44.56 11.04 -6.98
N TYR A 215 45.58 10.25 -6.69
CA TYR A 215 46.46 10.46 -5.55
C TYR A 215 47.59 11.33 -6.04
N ASP A 216 47.75 12.49 -5.46
CA ASP A 216 48.98 13.29 -5.55
C ASP A 216 50.06 12.69 -4.65
#